data_1bdee6b88945780a81784ae497d3768e
#
_entry.id   1bdee6b88945780a81784ae497d3768e
#
_cell.length_a   1.000
_cell.length_b   1.000
_cell.length_c   1.000
_cell.angle_alpha   90.00
_cell.angle_beta   90.00
_cell.angle_gamma   90.00
#
_symmetry.space_group_name_H-M   'P 1'
#
loop_
_entity.id
_entity.type
_entity.pdbx_description
1 polymer ?
#
loop_
_entity_poly.entity_id
_entity_poly.type
_entity_poly.pdbx_seq_one_letter_code
_entity_poly.pdbx_strand_id
1 'polypeptide(L)'
;MKTSWKKILGIVLSVAMVSALAAGCGNNSSSSSKEKIAVVCSASGQNDNGYNQSAVDGLKAIADELGYTAKIVEPTNGVPNALETLAKDGYKLIFSLEYDFDALIKGEGGAKPLAEQYPDTHFVVFNDNPNVNDDGSVRHKNVTSVLFDVHEASYLAGYLSVQLNENQAALFPSGYSLTPLDKSRGIGFIGGTNSNGILVYSYGFMQGINAAAQEYGVTYDYYAKYDAGFTDPALGGTVAGTFYNNGANIVFADAGTVGDGITSKAKELGKIAIQTDANLDAQQPGHVLTSVLKITGVPVKAITKAYHDGTLADMDRLQSYNLGSGATGITDLAEISKYVKDATVWKDITNKLEAVKSKIVSGEIDVVNAQIGEKFDPASCPNVNAKTAV
;
A
#
# COMPACT_ATOMS: atom_id res chain seq x y z
N MET A 1 -2.45 7.29 74.70
CA MET A 1 -3.01 6.38 75.70
C MET A 1 -3.26 5.07 75.04
N LYS A 2 -2.40 4.14 75.26
CA LYS A 2 -2.64 2.89 76.06
C LYS A 2 -3.47 1.91 75.23
N THR A 3 -2.83 0.94 74.72
CA THR A 3 -2.45 -0.43 75.20
C THR A 3 -3.49 -1.43 74.78
N SER A 4 -3.22 -2.51 74.19
CA SER A 4 -2.25 -3.56 74.24
C SER A 4 -2.96 -4.91 74.29
N TRP A 5 -2.39 -5.88 73.63
CA TRP A 5 -2.05 -7.26 74.12
C TRP A 5 -3.04 -8.38 73.83
N LYS A 6 -2.56 -9.28 73.00
CA LYS A 6 -1.98 -10.65 73.36
C LYS A 6 -3.08 -11.70 73.68
N LYS A 7 -3.03 -12.89 73.24
CA LYS A 7 -2.17 -14.09 73.13
C LYS A 7 -3.13 -15.25 72.83
N ILE A 8 -2.93 -16.37 72.43
CA ILE A 8 -1.94 -17.44 72.32
C ILE A 8 -2.68 -18.78 72.09
N LEU A 9 -2.14 -19.60 71.24
CA LEU A 9 -2.00 -21.06 71.22
C LEU A 9 -3.22 -22.00 71.39
N GLY A 10 -3.22 -23.03 70.60
CA GLY A 10 -3.82 -24.32 70.83
C GLY A 10 -3.66 -25.28 69.65
N ILE A 11 -2.62 -26.07 69.71
CA ILE A 11 -2.29 -27.27 68.92
C ILE A 11 -3.24 -28.42 69.28
N VAL A 12 -3.73 -29.20 68.30
CA VAL A 12 -3.76 -30.67 68.40
C VAL A 12 -3.74 -31.32 67.03
N LEU A 13 -2.77 -32.17 66.83
CA LEU A 13 -2.57 -33.18 65.78
C LEU A 13 -3.67 -34.20 65.77
N SER A 14 -4.12 -34.68 64.61
CA SER A 14 -4.50 -36.10 64.49
C SER A 14 -4.27 -36.56 63.03
N VAL A 15 -3.39 -37.50 62.93
CA VAL A 15 -2.99 -38.31 61.78
C VAL A 15 -4.12 -39.31 61.49
N ALA A 16 -4.49 -39.39 60.19
CA ALA A 16 -5.07 -40.64 59.67
C ALA A 16 -4.63 -40.78 58.18
N MET A 17 -3.71 -41.74 58.00
CA MET A 17 -3.42 -42.32 56.67
C MET A 17 -4.58 -43.21 56.24
N VAL A 18 -5.00 -43.12 54.96
CA VAL A 18 -5.44 -44.30 54.19
C VAL A 18 -5.29 -44.03 52.70
N SER A 19 -4.43 -44.82 52.10
CA SER A 19 -4.44 -45.48 50.79
C SER A 19 -4.57 -44.67 49.51
N ALA A 20 -3.50 -44.80 48.73
CA ALA A 20 -3.33 -44.52 47.32
C ALA A 20 -4.39 -45.22 46.46
N LEU A 21 -4.96 -44.44 45.56
CA LEU A 21 -5.42 -44.91 44.25
C LEU A 21 -4.77 -44.05 43.20
N ALA A 22 -3.85 -44.65 42.46
CA ALA A 22 -3.26 -44.10 41.27
C ALA A 22 -4.34 -43.96 40.19
N ALA A 23 -4.87 -42.72 40.02
CA ALA A 23 -5.52 -42.34 38.80
C ALA A 23 -4.50 -41.51 38.00
N GLY A 24 -3.97 -42.10 36.95
CA GLY A 24 -3.05 -41.44 36.04
C GLY A 24 -3.71 -40.18 35.47
N CYS A 25 -3.22 -39.02 35.87
CA CYS A 25 -3.38 -37.82 35.09
C CYS A 25 -2.58 -38.03 33.82
N GLY A 26 -3.25 -38.54 32.80
CA GLY A 26 -2.78 -38.39 31.44
C GLY A 26 -2.61 -36.91 31.21
N ASN A 27 -1.36 -36.49 31.10
CA ASN A 27 -1.01 -35.20 30.57
C ASN A 27 -1.45 -35.21 29.09
N ASN A 28 -2.71 -34.91 28.85
CA ASN A 28 -3.14 -34.46 27.51
C ASN A 28 -2.51 -33.10 27.33
N SER A 29 -1.24 -33.09 26.92
CA SER A 29 -0.68 -32.03 26.12
C SER A 29 -1.46 -32.09 24.81
N SER A 30 -2.67 -31.53 24.78
CA SER A 30 -3.23 -31.07 23.53
C SER A 30 -2.22 -30.05 23.00
N SER A 31 -1.36 -30.48 22.09
CA SER A 31 -0.67 -29.57 21.22
C SER A 31 -1.78 -28.82 20.48
N SER A 32 -2.20 -27.67 20.99
CA SER A 32 -3.07 -26.78 20.24
C SER A 32 -2.31 -26.50 18.95
N SER A 33 -2.77 -27.13 17.86
CA SER A 33 -2.21 -26.79 16.54
C SER A 33 -2.35 -25.28 16.40
N LYS A 34 -1.23 -24.59 16.17
CA LYS A 34 -1.26 -23.15 15.96
C LYS A 34 -2.28 -22.83 14.87
N GLU A 35 -3.10 -21.82 15.09
CA GLU A 35 -4.02 -21.35 14.06
C GLU A 35 -3.25 -20.89 12.82
N LYS A 36 -3.89 -21.02 11.66
CA LYS A 36 -3.25 -20.85 10.37
C LYS A 36 -3.78 -19.61 9.66
N ILE A 37 -2.86 -18.77 9.22
CA ILE A 37 -3.15 -17.57 8.41
C ILE A 37 -2.32 -17.60 7.13
N ALA A 38 -2.81 -16.98 6.05
CA ALA A 38 -2.11 -17.02 4.77
C ALA A 38 -2.22 -15.71 3.99
N VAL A 39 -1.25 -15.50 3.09
CA VAL A 39 -1.30 -14.48 2.05
C VAL A 39 -1.13 -15.13 0.68
N VAL A 40 -2.00 -14.76 -0.27
CA VAL A 40 -1.91 -15.10 -1.69
C VAL A 40 -1.35 -13.87 -2.40
N CYS A 41 -0.14 -14.01 -2.95
CA CYS A 41 0.57 -12.93 -3.63
C CYS A 41 -0.02 -12.64 -5.02
N SER A 42 0.24 -11.43 -5.53
CA SER A 42 -0.02 -11.08 -6.92
C SER A 42 1.05 -11.63 -7.86
N ALA A 43 0.86 -11.43 -9.17
CA ALA A 43 1.72 -11.98 -10.23
C ALA A 43 3.19 -11.56 -10.13
N SER A 44 3.51 -10.44 -9.46
CA SER A 44 4.90 -10.00 -9.25
C SER A 44 5.69 -10.87 -8.26
N GLY A 45 5.01 -11.77 -7.53
CA GLY A 45 5.63 -12.68 -6.56
C GLY A 45 5.99 -12.02 -5.24
N GLN A 46 6.38 -12.85 -4.26
CA GLN A 46 6.61 -12.43 -2.88
C GLN A 46 7.83 -11.51 -2.66
N ASN A 47 8.74 -11.42 -3.62
CA ASN A 47 10.00 -10.69 -3.53
C ASN A 47 10.03 -9.50 -4.52
N ASP A 48 8.93 -8.80 -4.66
CA ASP A 48 8.79 -7.65 -5.58
C ASP A 48 9.37 -6.33 -5.05
N ASN A 49 10.01 -6.36 -3.90
CA ASN A 49 10.54 -5.19 -3.16
C ASN A 49 9.49 -4.12 -2.82
N GLY A 50 8.20 -4.43 -2.92
CA GLY A 50 7.12 -3.47 -2.76
C GLY A 50 5.85 -4.09 -2.20
N TYR A 51 4.83 -4.13 -3.03
CA TYR A 51 3.45 -4.47 -2.71
C TYR A 51 3.27 -5.84 -2.03
N ASN A 52 3.77 -6.92 -2.66
CA ASN A 52 3.67 -8.26 -2.08
C ASN A 52 4.60 -8.43 -0.89
N GLN A 53 5.85 -8.01 -1.01
CA GLN A 53 6.84 -8.18 0.04
C GLN A 53 6.40 -7.51 1.34
N SER A 54 5.82 -6.31 1.27
CA SER A 54 5.29 -5.61 2.45
C SER A 54 4.23 -6.43 3.19
N ALA A 55 3.28 -7.04 2.46
CA ALA A 55 2.25 -7.89 3.06
C ALA A 55 2.84 -9.17 3.65
N VAL A 56 3.78 -9.80 2.94
CA VAL A 56 4.48 -11.03 3.38
C VAL A 56 5.26 -10.77 4.68
N ASP A 57 6.01 -9.67 4.73
CA ASP A 57 6.79 -9.30 5.92
C ASP A 57 5.86 -8.92 7.08
N GLY A 58 4.76 -8.22 6.78
CA GLY A 58 3.70 -7.93 7.74
C GLY A 58 3.08 -9.19 8.33
N LEU A 59 2.74 -10.16 7.47
CA LEU A 59 2.15 -11.44 7.89
C LEU A 59 3.12 -12.26 8.74
N LYS A 60 4.39 -12.39 8.33
CA LYS A 60 5.42 -13.10 9.08
C LYS A 60 5.61 -12.49 10.46
N ALA A 61 5.78 -11.17 10.53
CA ALA A 61 6.01 -10.46 11.78
C ALA A 61 4.85 -10.65 12.77
N ILE A 62 3.61 -10.46 12.33
CA ILE A 62 2.44 -10.61 13.21
C ILE A 62 2.17 -12.08 13.57
N ALA A 63 2.46 -13.02 12.68
CA ALA A 63 2.32 -14.44 12.95
C ALA A 63 3.31 -14.91 14.04
N ASP A 64 4.54 -14.43 13.98
CA ASP A 64 5.57 -14.72 14.99
C ASP A 64 5.17 -14.11 16.35
N GLU A 65 4.67 -12.85 16.34
CA GLU A 65 4.23 -12.15 17.55
C GLU A 65 3.06 -12.87 18.25
N LEU A 66 2.07 -13.30 17.48
CA LEU A 66 0.82 -13.87 18.01
C LEU A 66 0.81 -15.41 18.05
N GLY A 67 1.87 -16.05 17.55
CA GLY A 67 2.01 -17.52 17.59
C GLY A 67 1.22 -18.26 16.52
N TYR A 68 0.88 -17.63 15.38
CA TYR A 68 0.22 -18.25 14.24
C TYR A 68 1.19 -19.04 13.35
N THR A 69 0.65 -19.92 12.50
CA THR A 69 1.36 -20.50 11.37
C THR A 69 1.03 -19.72 10.11
N ALA A 70 2.01 -19.01 9.56
CA ALA A 70 1.86 -18.25 8.32
C ALA A 70 2.22 -19.07 7.08
N LYS A 71 1.44 -18.92 5.99
CA LYS A 71 1.74 -19.46 4.66
C LYS A 71 1.69 -18.38 3.61
N ILE A 72 2.69 -18.37 2.75
CA ILE A 72 2.76 -17.50 1.56
C ILE A 72 2.50 -18.37 0.35
N VAL A 73 1.63 -17.90 -0.54
CA VAL A 73 1.24 -18.63 -1.77
C VAL A 73 1.41 -17.71 -2.97
N GLU A 74 2.16 -18.18 -3.95
CA GLU A 74 2.18 -17.64 -5.31
C GLU A 74 1.23 -18.50 -6.16
N PRO A 75 0.08 -17.95 -6.63
CA PRO A 75 -1.02 -18.75 -7.16
C PRO A 75 -0.76 -19.19 -8.61
N THR A 76 -0.01 -20.29 -8.79
CA THR A 76 0.31 -20.83 -10.12
C THR A 76 -0.89 -21.42 -10.88
N ASN A 77 -1.96 -21.79 -10.16
CA ASN A 77 -3.20 -22.35 -10.72
C ASN A 77 -4.41 -21.41 -10.55
N GLY A 78 -4.16 -20.11 -10.48
CA GLY A 78 -5.19 -19.09 -10.29
C GLY A 78 -5.55 -18.83 -8.83
N VAL A 79 -6.07 -17.64 -8.58
CA VAL A 79 -6.45 -17.15 -7.25
C VAL A 79 -7.58 -17.97 -6.63
N PRO A 80 -8.67 -18.28 -7.37
CA PRO A 80 -9.77 -19.08 -6.81
C PRO A 80 -9.33 -20.42 -6.24
N ASN A 81 -8.45 -21.13 -6.95
CA ASN A 81 -7.91 -22.43 -6.51
C ASN A 81 -7.04 -22.28 -5.25
N ALA A 82 -6.23 -21.20 -5.18
CA ALA A 82 -5.38 -20.94 -4.01
C ALA A 82 -6.25 -20.64 -2.76
N LEU A 83 -7.27 -19.79 -2.89
CA LEU A 83 -8.19 -19.45 -1.80
C LEU A 83 -8.96 -20.69 -1.30
N GLU A 84 -9.50 -21.47 -2.23
CA GLU A 84 -10.24 -22.69 -1.90
C GLU A 84 -9.33 -23.72 -1.18
N THR A 85 -8.12 -23.94 -1.71
CA THR A 85 -7.16 -24.88 -1.12
C THR A 85 -6.79 -24.47 0.30
N LEU A 86 -6.49 -23.19 0.53
CA LEU A 86 -6.17 -22.69 1.85
C LEU A 86 -7.34 -22.85 2.84
N ALA A 87 -8.56 -22.54 2.40
CA ALA A 87 -9.76 -22.68 3.24
C ALA A 87 -10.01 -24.17 3.58
N LYS A 88 -9.87 -25.11 2.61
CA LYS A 88 -9.93 -26.56 2.83
C LYS A 88 -8.86 -27.05 3.82
N ASP A 89 -7.66 -26.49 3.74
CA ASP A 89 -6.54 -26.83 4.62
C ASP A 89 -6.70 -26.22 6.02
N GLY A 90 -7.80 -25.48 6.28
CA GLY A 90 -8.16 -24.94 7.59
C GLY A 90 -7.48 -23.63 7.95
N TYR A 91 -7.04 -22.85 6.96
CA TYR A 91 -6.61 -21.46 7.19
C TYR A 91 -7.83 -20.61 7.53
N LYS A 92 -7.76 -19.84 8.61
CA LYS A 92 -8.90 -19.09 9.14
C LYS A 92 -8.91 -17.63 8.75
N LEU A 93 -7.76 -17.08 8.38
CA LEU A 93 -7.60 -15.73 7.85
C LEU A 93 -6.71 -15.79 6.61
N ILE A 94 -7.24 -15.35 5.47
CA ILE A 94 -6.57 -15.44 4.17
C ILE A 94 -6.62 -14.06 3.51
N PHE A 95 -5.45 -13.50 3.23
CA PHE A 95 -5.27 -12.26 2.49
C PHE A 95 -5.02 -12.56 1.02
N SER A 96 -5.74 -11.90 0.10
CA SER A 96 -5.55 -11.98 -1.34
C SER A 96 -5.11 -10.64 -1.91
N LEU A 97 -3.89 -10.60 -2.44
CA LEU A 97 -3.28 -9.41 -3.04
C LEU A 97 -3.52 -9.32 -4.54
N GLU A 98 -3.97 -10.41 -5.16
CA GLU A 98 -4.29 -10.49 -6.58
C GLU A 98 -5.79 -10.27 -6.79
N TYR A 99 -6.15 -9.74 -7.95
CA TYR A 99 -7.52 -9.66 -8.41
C TYR A 99 -8.04 -11.05 -8.80
N ASP A 100 -9.27 -11.18 -9.24
CA ASP A 100 -10.01 -12.40 -9.50
C ASP A 100 -10.80 -12.89 -8.29
N PHE A 101 -11.82 -12.08 -7.95
CA PHE A 101 -12.66 -12.32 -6.77
C PHE A 101 -14.03 -12.93 -7.10
N ASP A 102 -14.34 -13.22 -8.37
CA ASP A 102 -15.69 -13.67 -8.75
C ASP A 102 -16.05 -15.01 -8.10
N ALA A 103 -15.14 -15.98 -8.08
CA ALA A 103 -15.37 -17.24 -7.37
C ALA A 103 -15.58 -17.06 -5.87
N LEU A 104 -14.87 -16.08 -5.26
CA LEU A 104 -15.04 -15.78 -3.84
C LEU A 104 -16.40 -15.15 -3.54
N ILE A 105 -16.85 -14.22 -4.37
CA ILE A 105 -17.97 -13.31 -4.10
C ILE A 105 -19.29 -13.75 -4.75
N LYS A 106 -19.24 -14.26 -6.00
CA LYS A 106 -20.42 -14.60 -6.80
C LYS A 106 -20.58 -16.10 -7.02
N GLY A 107 -19.47 -16.85 -6.91
CA GLY A 107 -19.37 -18.24 -7.34
C GLY A 107 -19.18 -18.37 -8.85
N GLU A 108 -18.64 -19.49 -9.28
CA GLU A 108 -18.34 -19.80 -10.67
C GLU A 108 -18.85 -21.18 -11.08
N GLY A 109 -19.17 -21.34 -12.35
CA GLY A 109 -19.58 -22.65 -12.90
C GLY A 109 -20.80 -23.26 -12.21
N GLY A 110 -21.67 -22.47 -11.57
CA GLY A 110 -22.82 -22.92 -10.80
C GLY A 110 -22.49 -23.31 -9.35
N ALA A 111 -21.22 -23.18 -8.93
CA ALA A 111 -20.84 -23.37 -7.53
C ALA A 111 -21.25 -22.13 -6.69
N LYS A 112 -21.47 -22.37 -5.38
CA LYS A 112 -21.67 -21.26 -4.44
C LYS A 112 -20.38 -20.45 -4.28
N PRO A 113 -20.47 -19.16 -3.89
CA PRO A 113 -19.33 -18.36 -3.50
C PRO A 113 -18.44 -19.07 -2.47
N LEU A 114 -17.12 -18.96 -2.59
CA LEU A 114 -16.20 -19.54 -1.59
C LEU A 114 -16.46 -18.96 -0.19
N ALA A 115 -16.86 -17.69 -0.10
CA ALA A 115 -17.27 -17.06 1.16
C ALA A 115 -18.42 -17.79 1.85
N GLU A 116 -19.36 -18.35 1.09
CA GLU A 116 -20.49 -19.16 1.63
C GLU A 116 -20.09 -20.62 1.91
N GLN A 117 -19.18 -21.18 1.12
CA GLN A 117 -18.72 -22.56 1.29
C GLN A 117 -17.82 -22.70 2.55
N TYR A 118 -17.10 -21.62 2.91
CA TYR A 118 -16.15 -21.60 4.04
C TYR A 118 -16.51 -20.47 5.02
N PRO A 119 -17.65 -20.54 5.71
CA PRO A 119 -18.13 -19.46 6.57
C PRO A 119 -17.22 -19.20 7.79
N ASP A 120 -16.40 -20.19 8.20
CA ASP A 120 -15.44 -20.07 9.30
C ASP A 120 -14.07 -19.54 8.88
N THR A 121 -13.88 -19.24 7.58
CA THR A 121 -12.68 -18.60 7.04
C THR A 121 -13.00 -17.15 6.73
N HIS A 122 -12.17 -16.22 7.18
CA HIS A 122 -12.25 -14.82 6.84
C HIS A 122 -11.29 -14.51 5.71
N PHE A 123 -11.81 -13.93 4.64
CA PHE A 123 -11.06 -13.52 3.46
C PHE A 123 -10.86 -12.01 3.48
N VAL A 124 -9.67 -11.55 3.10
CA VAL A 124 -9.36 -10.13 2.97
C VAL A 124 -8.86 -9.89 1.55
N VAL A 125 -9.55 -9.03 0.83
CA VAL A 125 -9.21 -8.69 -0.57
C VAL A 125 -8.68 -7.27 -0.65
N PHE A 126 -7.68 -7.06 -1.51
CA PHE A 126 -6.96 -5.80 -1.61
C PHE A 126 -7.26 -5.08 -2.92
N ASN A 127 -7.20 -3.76 -2.90
CA ASN A 127 -7.32 -2.84 -4.03
C ASN A 127 -8.68 -2.83 -4.74
N ASP A 128 -9.67 -3.52 -4.22
CA ASP A 128 -11.02 -3.54 -4.77
C ASP A 128 -12.06 -3.72 -3.64
N ASN A 129 -13.31 -3.37 -3.92
CA ASN A 129 -14.44 -3.60 -3.03
C ASN A 129 -15.52 -4.44 -3.71
N PRO A 130 -15.26 -5.72 -4.01
CA PRO A 130 -16.24 -6.59 -4.67
C PRO A 130 -17.33 -7.09 -3.72
N ASN A 131 -17.17 -6.89 -2.40
CA ASN A 131 -18.06 -7.42 -1.36
C ASN A 131 -19.27 -6.51 -1.07
N VAL A 132 -19.81 -5.89 -2.12
CA VAL A 132 -20.93 -4.96 -2.03
C VAL A 132 -22.05 -5.37 -2.99
N ASN A 133 -23.29 -5.25 -2.56
CA ASN A 133 -24.47 -5.41 -3.39
C ASN A 133 -24.81 -4.10 -4.13
N ASP A 134 -25.68 -4.16 -5.12
CA ASP A 134 -26.14 -3.00 -5.90
C ASP A 134 -26.77 -1.89 -5.03
N ASP A 135 -27.32 -2.26 -3.88
CA ASP A 135 -27.91 -1.33 -2.89
C ASP A 135 -26.90 -0.77 -1.89
N GLY A 136 -25.60 -1.10 -2.04
CA GLY A 136 -24.52 -0.68 -1.16
C GLY A 136 -24.35 -1.53 0.11
N SER A 137 -25.18 -2.53 0.34
CA SER A 137 -25.06 -3.42 1.50
C SER A 137 -23.91 -4.42 1.34
N VAL A 138 -23.36 -4.87 2.48
CA VAL A 138 -22.30 -5.90 2.51
C VAL A 138 -22.89 -7.24 2.07
N ARG A 139 -22.23 -7.92 1.14
CA ARG A 139 -22.66 -9.21 0.59
C ARG A 139 -22.31 -10.38 1.53
N HIS A 140 -21.06 -10.47 1.94
CA HIS A 140 -20.55 -11.56 2.80
C HIS A 140 -19.87 -10.99 4.05
N LYS A 141 -20.30 -11.43 5.23
CA LYS A 141 -19.78 -10.94 6.52
C LYS A 141 -18.34 -11.37 6.81
N ASN A 142 -17.90 -12.45 6.19
CA ASN A 142 -16.55 -13.00 6.31
C ASN A 142 -15.61 -12.58 5.17
N VAL A 143 -15.92 -11.49 4.49
CA VAL A 143 -15.03 -10.86 3.51
C VAL A 143 -14.83 -9.40 3.89
N THR A 144 -13.58 -8.97 3.98
CA THR A 144 -13.18 -7.56 4.20
C THR A 144 -12.42 -7.07 2.96
N SER A 145 -12.82 -5.93 2.45
CA SER A 145 -12.12 -5.20 1.37
C SER A 145 -11.17 -4.18 1.96
N VAL A 146 -9.97 -4.06 1.40
CA VAL A 146 -8.93 -3.10 1.80
C VAL A 146 -8.61 -2.19 0.62
N LEU A 147 -8.81 -0.90 0.81
CA LEU A 147 -8.43 0.15 -0.12
C LEU A 147 -7.37 1.06 0.49
N PHE A 148 -6.62 1.72 -0.38
CA PHE A 148 -5.62 2.71 0.02
C PHE A 148 -5.91 4.02 -0.72
N ASP A 149 -5.97 5.11 0.02
CA ASP A 149 -6.23 6.45 -0.53
C ASP A 149 -4.95 7.04 -1.14
N VAL A 150 -4.37 6.26 -2.08
CA VAL A 150 -3.11 6.59 -2.76
C VAL A 150 -3.22 7.83 -3.67
N HIS A 151 -4.44 8.24 -4.05
CA HIS A 151 -4.71 9.50 -4.74
C HIS A 151 -4.22 10.71 -3.94
N GLU A 152 -4.39 10.70 -2.61
CA GLU A 152 -3.90 11.74 -1.71
C GLU A 152 -2.36 11.83 -1.72
N ALA A 153 -1.69 10.68 -1.62
CA ALA A 153 -0.23 10.61 -1.67
C ALA A 153 0.32 10.98 -3.05
N SER A 154 -0.37 10.56 -4.12
CA SER A 154 -0.03 10.91 -5.50
C SER A 154 -0.21 12.40 -5.78
N TYR A 155 -1.22 13.03 -5.17
CA TYR A 155 -1.38 14.50 -5.22
C TYR A 155 -0.15 15.19 -4.62
N LEU A 156 0.33 14.74 -3.46
CA LEU A 156 1.55 15.29 -2.86
C LEU A 156 2.77 15.12 -3.77
N ALA A 157 2.92 13.96 -4.41
CA ALA A 157 4.00 13.69 -5.35
C ALA A 157 3.92 14.59 -6.59
N GLY A 158 2.71 14.84 -7.11
CA GLY A 158 2.47 15.76 -8.22
C GLY A 158 2.79 17.21 -7.87
N TYR A 159 2.32 17.66 -6.71
CA TYR A 159 2.62 18.99 -6.19
C TYR A 159 4.13 19.20 -6.01
N LEU A 160 4.81 18.24 -5.36
CA LEU A 160 6.26 18.26 -5.15
C LEU A 160 7.02 18.28 -6.47
N SER A 161 6.58 17.54 -7.49
CA SER A 161 7.21 17.48 -8.81
C SER A 161 7.29 18.82 -9.49
N VAL A 162 6.21 19.60 -9.43
CA VAL A 162 6.19 20.97 -9.98
C VAL A 162 7.06 21.90 -9.17
N GLN A 163 6.95 21.88 -7.82
CA GLN A 163 7.76 22.71 -6.94
C GLN A 163 9.26 22.48 -7.19
N LEU A 164 9.66 21.22 -7.37
CA LEU A 164 11.04 20.87 -7.67
C LEU A 164 11.45 21.34 -9.07
N ASN A 165 10.62 21.12 -10.06
CA ASN A 165 10.94 21.45 -11.45
C ASN A 165 11.06 22.97 -11.67
N GLU A 166 10.17 23.79 -11.10
CA GLU A 166 10.23 25.26 -11.16
C GLU A 166 11.45 25.82 -10.43
N ASN A 167 12.00 25.09 -9.47
CA ASN A 167 13.19 25.49 -8.71
C ASN A 167 14.46 24.71 -9.13
N GLN A 168 14.46 23.99 -10.27
CA GLN A 168 15.52 23.08 -10.67
C GLN A 168 16.91 23.71 -10.70
N ALA A 169 17.04 24.97 -11.13
CA ALA A 169 18.31 25.67 -11.24
C ALA A 169 18.96 25.96 -9.86
N ALA A 170 18.15 26.18 -8.82
CA ALA A 170 18.62 26.35 -7.45
C ALA A 170 18.92 25.02 -6.78
N LEU A 171 18.12 23.98 -7.06
CA LEU A 171 18.17 22.72 -6.33
C LEU A 171 19.25 21.76 -6.87
N PHE A 172 19.42 21.65 -8.19
CA PHE A 172 20.24 20.58 -8.75
C PHE A 172 21.58 21.07 -9.28
N PRO A 173 22.67 20.39 -8.88
CA PRO A 173 24.01 20.67 -9.37
C PRO A 173 24.21 20.18 -10.83
N SER A 174 25.38 20.45 -11.38
CA SER A 174 25.75 20.15 -12.79
C SER A 174 25.72 18.67 -13.21
N GLY A 175 25.40 17.74 -12.30
CA GLY A 175 25.25 16.30 -12.61
C GLY A 175 23.88 15.93 -13.17
N TYR A 176 22.91 16.84 -13.14
CA TYR A 176 21.59 16.63 -13.70
C TYR A 176 21.43 17.27 -15.08
N SER A 177 20.67 16.62 -15.95
CA SER A 177 20.39 17.10 -17.33
C SER A 177 18.90 17.42 -17.46
N LEU A 178 18.39 18.21 -16.52
CA LEU A 178 16.97 18.62 -16.56
C LEU A 178 16.75 19.56 -17.74
N THR A 179 15.66 19.35 -18.46
CA THR A 179 15.25 20.22 -19.59
C THR A 179 14.92 21.60 -19.01
N PRO A 180 15.52 22.68 -19.55
CA PRO A 180 15.24 24.04 -19.09
C PRO A 180 13.76 24.42 -19.25
N LEU A 181 13.23 25.21 -18.32
CA LEU A 181 11.81 25.59 -18.28
C LEU A 181 11.34 26.42 -19.48
N ASP A 182 12.26 27.10 -20.17
CA ASP A 182 11.98 27.82 -21.42
C ASP A 182 11.82 26.86 -22.61
N LYS A 183 12.18 25.59 -22.48
CA LYS A 183 12.07 24.55 -23.51
C LYS A 183 10.89 23.63 -23.25
N SER A 184 10.71 23.16 -22.03
CA SER A 184 9.64 22.23 -21.67
C SER A 184 9.33 22.26 -20.18
N ARG A 185 8.05 22.06 -19.87
CA ARG A 185 7.53 21.70 -18.55
C ARG A 185 6.84 20.36 -18.65
N GLY A 186 7.62 19.28 -18.79
CA GLY A 186 7.10 17.93 -18.98
C GLY A 186 7.23 17.09 -17.69
N ILE A 187 6.15 16.33 -17.40
CA ILE A 187 6.10 15.30 -16.36
C ILE A 187 5.44 14.06 -16.95
N GLY A 188 5.90 12.86 -16.58
CA GLY A 188 5.38 11.60 -17.08
C GLY A 188 4.78 10.71 -16.00
N PHE A 189 3.89 9.81 -16.42
CA PHE A 189 3.33 8.72 -15.61
C PHE A 189 3.35 7.43 -16.42
N ILE A 190 3.84 6.34 -15.82
CA ILE A 190 3.83 5.01 -16.45
C ILE A 190 3.17 4.06 -15.48
N GLY A 191 1.98 3.58 -15.86
CA GLY A 191 1.17 2.64 -15.11
C GLY A 191 1.15 1.26 -15.75
N GLY A 192 1.00 0.23 -14.91
CA GLY A 192 1.02 -1.17 -15.35
C GLY A 192 -0.20 -1.56 -16.15
N THR A 193 -1.38 -1.07 -15.79
CA THR A 193 -2.67 -1.38 -16.43
C THR A 193 -3.58 -0.16 -16.46
N ASN A 194 -4.53 -0.16 -17.41
CA ASN A 194 -5.59 0.84 -17.46
C ASN A 194 -6.78 0.40 -16.58
N SER A 195 -6.57 0.37 -15.27
CA SER A 195 -7.57 -0.03 -14.27
C SER A 195 -7.73 1.05 -13.20
N ASN A 196 -8.85 1.06 -12.49
CA ASN A 196 -9.11 2.04 -11.43
C ASN A 196 -8.00 2.06 -10.36
N GLY A 197 -7.42 0.88 -10.05
CA GLY A 197 -6.33 0.76 -9.07
C GLY A 197 -5.02 1.45 -9.50
N ILE A 198 -4.82 1.73 -10.79
CA ILE A 198 -3.68 2.47 -11.35
C ILE A 198 -4.08 3.91 -11.71
N LEU A 199 -5.28 4.10 -12.28
CA LEU A 199 -5.78 5.43 -12.64
C LEU A 199 -5.91 6.34 -11.41
N VAL A 200 -6.20 5.78 -10.24
CA VAL A 200 -6.28 6.53 -8.97
C VAL A 200 -4.97 7.26 -8.64
N TYR A 201 -3.81 6.64 -8.92
CA TYR A 201 -2.51 7.30 -8.78
C TYR A 201 -2.33 8.42 -9.79
N SER A 202 -2.58 8.14 -11.08
CA SER A 202 -2.42 9.11 -12.15
C SER A 202 -3.30 10.35 -11.95
N TYR A 203 -4.55 10.17 -11.55
CA TYR A 203 -5.49 11.27 -11.36
C TYR A 203 -5.16 12.12 -10.14
N GLY A 204 -4.77 11.51 -9.02
CA GLY A 204 -4.24 12.24 -7.88
C GLY A 204 -2.99 13.05 -8.24
N PHE A 205 -2.05 12.42 -8.95
CA PHE A 205 -0.81 13.05 -9.41
C PHE A 205 -1.09 14.25 -10.33
N MET A 206 -2.01 14.11 -11.28
CA MET A 206 -2.42 15.19 -12.19
C MET A 206 -3.05 16.38 -11.44
N GLN A 207 -3.89 16.11 -10.43
CA GLN A 207 -4.50 17.15 -9.60
C GLN A 207 -3.44 17.91 -8.79
N GLY A 208 -2.44 17.21 -8.24
CA GLY A 208 -1.32 17.83 -7.55
C GLY A 208 -0.45 18.70 -8.47
N ILE A 209 -0.16 18.21 -9.70
CA ILE A 209 0.54 18.99 -10.72
C ILE A 209 -0.26 20.27 -11.04
N ASN A 210 -1.57 20.13 -11.26
CA ASN A 210 -2.43 21.27 -11.59
C ASN A 210 -2.41 22.34 -10.49
N ALA A 211 -2.53 21.93 -9.22
CA ALA A 211 -2.54 22.85 -8.09
C ALA A 211 -1.24 23.65 -7.99
N ALA A 212 -0.09 22.97 -8.07
CA ALA A 212 1.19 23.65 -8.00
C ALA A 212 1.47 24.48 -9.25
N ALA A 213 1.12 24.01 -10.44
CA ALA A 213 1.27 24.77 -11.69
C ALA A 213 0.44 26.07 -11.68
N GLN A 214 -0.73 26.03 -11.06
CA GLN A 214 -1.57 27.22 -10.86
C GLN A 214 -0.86 28.29 -9.99
N GLU A 215 -0.14 27.88 -8.95
CA GLU A 215 0.62 28.81 -8.09
C GLU A 215 1.68 29.59 -8.87
N TYR A 216 2.30 28.93 -9.88
CA TYR A 216 3.31 29.53 -10.74
C TYR A 216 2.72 30.23 -11.99
N GLY A 217 1.41 30.06 -12.27
CA GLY A 217 0.76 30.58 -13.49
C GLY A 217 1.28 29.92 -14.78
N VAL A 218 1.61 28.64 -14.72
CA VAL A 218 2.20 27.87 -15.82
C VAL A 218 1.36 26.64 -16.17
N THR A 219 1.67 26.00 -17.32
CA THR A 219 1.04 24.75 -17.76
C THR A 219 2.11 23.68 -17.95
N TYR A 220 1.79 22.46 -17.51
CA TYR A 220 2.63 21.28 -17.65
C TYR A 220 2.12 20.33 -18.72
N ASP A 221 3.01 19.80 -19.54
CA ASP A 221 2.74 18.68 -20.44
C ASP A 221 2.79 17.38 -19.64
N TYR A 222 1.72 16.59 -19.71
CA TYR A 222 1.58 15.34 -18.99
C TYR A 222 1.60 14.17 -19.97
N TYR A 223 2.66 13.37 -19.93
CA TYR A 223 2.83 12.16 -20.74
C TYR A 223 2.38 10.95 -19.95
N ALA A 224 1.46 10.13 -20.48
CA ALA A 224 0.98 8.97 -19.75
C ALA A 224 0.94 7.70 -20.60
N LYS A 225 1.26 6.55 -19.99
CA LYS A 225 1.10 5.20 -20.53
C LYS A 225 0.52 4.30 -19.45
N TYR A 226 -0.53 3.53 -19.78
CA TYR A 226 -1.29 2.73 -18.81
C TYR A 226 -1.32 1.22 -19.12
N ASP A 227 -0.37 0.71 -19.91
CA ASP A 227 -0.33 -0.70 -20.33
C ASP A 227 1.10 -1.24 -20.36
N ALA A 228 1.95 -0.75 -19.42
CA ALA A 228 3.35 -1.17 -19.36
C ALA A 228 3.56 -2.57 -18.75
N GLY A 229 2.51 -3.15 -18.14
CA GLY A 229 2.65 -4.36 -17.34
C GLY A 229 3.40 -4.09 -16.04
N PHE A 230 3.82 -5.18 -15.34
CA PHE A 230 4.44 -5.08 -14.03
C PHE A 230 5.81 -5.74 -13.92
N THR A 231 6.31 -6.40 -14.99
CA THR A 231 7.43 -7.33 -14.88
C THR A 231 8.56 -7.10 -15.87
N ASP A 232 8.49 -6.11 -16.78
CA ASP A 232 9.51 -5.83 -17.80
C ASP A 232 10.23 -4.49 -17.59
N PRO A 233 11.38 -4.46 -16.87
CA PRO A 233 12.15 -3.24 -16.68
C PRO A 233 12.69 -2.65 -17.98
N ALA A 234 12.96 -3.45 -19.01
CA ALA A 234 13.48 -2.95 -20.29
C ALA A 234 12.43 -2.10 -21.01
N LEU A 235 11.16 -2.52 -20.96
CA LEU A 235 10.05 -1.71 -21.47
C LEU A 235 9.93 -0.40 -20.68
N GLY A 236 10.03 -0.47 -19.34
CA GLY A 236 9.99 0.72 -18.48
C GLY A 236 11.05 1.75 -18.86
N GLY A 237 12.29 1.31 -19.02
CA GLY A 237 13.40 2.16 -19.46
C GLY A 237 13.19 2.78 -20.85
N THR A 238 12.60 2.02 -21.79
CA THR A 238 12.31 2.48 -23.16
C THR A 238 11.24 3.58 -23.16
N VAL A 239 10.13 3.36 -22.45
CA VAL A 239 9.03 4.33 -22.37
C VAL A 239 9.46 5.58 -21.63
N ALA A 240 10.15 5.45 -20.49
CA ALA A 240 10.69 6.58 -19.73
C ALA A 240 11.68 7.40 -20.59
N GLY A 241 12.56 6.73 -21.35
CA GLY A 241 13.48 7.38 -22.29
C GLY A 241 12.74 8.23 -23.33
N THR A 242 11.61 7.74 -23.86
CA THR A 242 10.76 8.51 -24.77
C THR A 242 10.18 9.75 -24.10
N PHE A 243 9.67 9.65 -22.89
CA PHE A 243 9.12 10.78 -22.14
C PHE A 243 10.19 11.82 -21.82
N TYR A 244 11.38 11.38 -21.35
CA TYR A 244 12.50 12.28 -21.08
C TYR A 244 13.00 12.99 -22.33
N ASN A 245 13.07 12.31 -23.47
CA ASN A 245 13.45 12.93 -24.76
C ASN A 245 12.40 13.92 -25.27
N ASN A 246 11.12 13.74 -24.91
CA ASN A 246 10.04 14.68 -25.21
C ASN A 246 9.97 15.85 -24.22
N GLY A 247 10.93 15.94 -23.28
CA GLY A 247 11.07 17.08 -22.38
C GLY A 247 10.54 16.86 -20.97
N ALA A 248 10.11 15.65 -20.60
CA ALA A 248 9.83 15.34 -19.22
C ALA A 248 11.12 15.42 -18.38
N ASN A 249 11.02 15.93 -17.17
CA ASN A 249 12.11 15.93 -16.20
C ASN A 249 11.88 14.89 -15.08
N ILE A 250 10.62 14.55 -14.83
CA ILE A 250 10.20 13.64 -13.77
C ILE A 250 9.22 12.64 -14.38
N VAL A 251 9.40 11.35 -14.09
CA VAL A 251 8.48 10.27 -14.49
C VAL A 251 8.09 9.45 -13.28
N PHE A 252 6.79 9.37 -13.04
CA PHE A 252 6.23 8.54 -11.97
C PHE A 252 6.01 7.11 -12.48
N ALA A 253 6.55 6.13 -11.76
CA ALA A 253 6.47 4.71 -12.03
C ALA A 253 5.44 4.04 -11.11
N ASP A 254 4.30 3.64 -11.67
CA ASP A 254 3.27 2.85 -10.97
C ASP A 254 3.05 1.52 -11.72
N ALA A 255 4.11 0.71 -11.76
CA ALA A 255 4.18 -0.46 -12.63
C ALA A 255 5.10 -1.58 -12.09
N GLY A 256 5.18 -1.77 -10.78
CA GLY A 256 5.98 -2.83 -10.16
C GLY A 256 7.46 -2.80 -10.62
N THR A 257 8.05 -3.95 -11.00
CA THR A 257 9.47 -4.00 -11.41
C THR A 257 9.78 -3.29 -12.73
N VAL A 258 8.78 -2.91 -13.54
CA VAL A 258 8.95 -1.96 -14.67
C VAL A 258 9.55 -0.65 -14.16
N GLY A 259 9.23 -0.23 -12.95
CA GLY A 259 9.77 0.94 -12.26
C GLY A 259 11.29 0.92 -12.11
N ASP A 260 11.92 -0.25 -11.99
CA ASP A 260 13.39 -0.39 -11.92
C ASP A 260 14.07 0.10 -13.20
N GLY A 261 13.44 -0.16 -14.34
CA GLY A 261 13.90 0.34 -15.63
C GLY A 261 13.72 1.85 -15.77
N ILE A 262 12.62 2.39 -15.25
CA ILE A 262 12.32 3.83 -15.28
C ILE A 262 13.35 4.60 -14.45
N THR A 263 13.63 4.16 -13.21
CA THR A 263 14.61 4.81 -12.34
C THR A 263 16.04 4.68 -12.86
N SER A 264 16.39 3.53 -13.44
CA SER A 264 17.69 3.34 -14.10
C SER A 264 17.87 4.28 -15.28
N LYS A 265 16.81 4.48 -16.09
CA LYS A 265 16.81 5.41 -17.22
C LYS A 265 16.86 6.87 -16.75
N ALA A 266 16.19 7.21 -15.65
CA ALA A 266 16.28 8.53 -15.03
C ALA A 266 17.73 8.87 -14.68
N LYS A 267 18.44 7.96 -14.00
CA LYS A 267 19.85 8.13 -13.67
C LYS A 267 20.73 8.23 -14.89
N GLU A 268 20.56 7.34 -15.87
CA GLU A 268 21.34 7.36 -17.12
C GLU A 268 21.25 8.71 -17.82
N LEU A 269 20.07 9.34 -17.83
CA LEU A 269 19.81 10.59 -18.53
C LEU A 269 19.95 11.83 -17.62
N GLY A 270 20.36 11.69 -16.36
CA GLY A 270 20.41 12.80 -15.40
C GLY A 270 19.05 13.39 -15.08
N LYS A 271 18.01 12.59 -15.13
CA LYS A 271 16.61 12.92 -14.86
C LYS A 271 16.17 12.38 -13.50
N ILE A 272 14.88 12.47 -13.21
CA ILE A 272 14.29 12.12 -11.93
C ILE A 272 13.10 11.17 -12.14
N ALA A 273 12.93 10.22 -11.23
CA ALA A 273 11.78 9.33 -11.19
C ALA A 273 11.05 9.44 -9.84
N ILE A 274 9.82 8.95 -9.80
CA ILE A 274 9.06 8.67 -8.57
C ILE A 274 8.75 7.19 -8.58
N GLN A 275 8.89 6.54 -7.44
CA GLN A 275 8.59 5.12 -7.24
C GLN A 275 7.28 4.90 -6.49
N THR A 276 6.86 3.64 -6.37
CA THR A 276 5.57 3.23 -5.80
C THR A 276 5.76 2.11 -4.77
N ASP A 277 4.75 1.93 -3.92
CA ASP A 277 4.50 0.87 -2.95
C ASP A 277 5.41 0.89 -1.72
N ALA A 278 6.72 0.82 -1.88
CA ALA A 278 7.69 0.80 -0.80
C ALA A 278 8.65 2.00 -0.87
N ASN A 279 9.44 2.23 0.18
CA ASN A 279 10.52 3.21 0.12
C ASN A 279 11.67 2.69 -0.75
N LEU A 280 11.68 3.11 -1.99
CA LEU A 280 12.70 2.77 -3.00
C LEU A 280 13.60 3.96 -3.34
N ASP A 281 13.62 5.01 -2.53
CA ASP A 281 14.36 6.25 -2.76
C ASP A 281 15.87 6.01 -2.95
N ALA A 282 16.42 5.02 -2.24
CA ALA A 282 17.82 4.65 -2.33
C ALA A 282 18.15 3.72 -3.52
N GLN A 283 17.17 3.31 -4.34
CA GLN A 283 17.40 2.42 -5.48
C GLN A 283 18.31 3.06 -6.54
N GLN A 284 18.10 4.35 -6.82
CA GLN A 284 18.99 5.18 -7.64
C GLN A 284 19.22 6.52 -6.93
N PRO A 285 20.20 6.57 -6.00
CA PRO A 285 20.40 7.71 -5.12
C PRO A 285 20.53 9.04 -5.88
N GLY A 286 19.72 10.04 -5.48
CA GLY A 286 19.63 11.33 -6.14
C GLY A 286 18.74 11.39 -7.38
N HIS A 287 18.27 10.25 -7.91
CA HIS A 287 17.43 10.17 -9.10
C HIS A 287 16.02 9.63 -8.84
N VAL A 288 15.74 9.27 -7.58
CA VAL A 288 14.37 9.04 -7.09
C VAL A 288 13.98 10.21 -6.20
N LEU A 289 12.94 10.95 -6.58
CA LEU A 289 12.45 12.11 -5.82
C LEU A 289 11.82 11.67 -4.50
N THR A 290 10.95 10.69 -4.61
CA THR A 290 10.18 10.09 -3.53
C THR A 290 9.58 8.77 -3.99
N SER A 291 9.06 8.00 -3.07
CA SER A 291 8.19 6.85 -3.36
C SER A 291 6.79 7.12 -2.79
N VAL A 292 5.76 6.89 -3.61
CA VAL A 292 4.36 6.90 -3.16
C VAL A 292 4.07 5.57 -2.48
N LEU A 293 3.87 5.60 -1.18
CA LEU A 293 3.82 4.42 -0.33
C LEU A 293 2.43 3.76 -0.36
N LYS A 294 2.44 2.43 -0.43
CA LYS A 294 1.29 1.54 -0.24
C LYS A 294 1.72 0.35 0.60
N ILE A 295 1.74 0.56 1.92
CA ILE A 295 2.33 -0.39 2.87
C ILE A 295 1.30 -1.45 3.25
N THR A 296 1.14 -2.46 2.41
CA THR A 296 0.17 -3.55 2.56
C THR A 296 0.34 -4.36 3.85
N GLY A 297 1.52 -4.35 4.44
CA GLY A 297 1.76 -4.95 5.75
C GLY A 297 1.03 -4.27 6.91
N VAL A 298 0.64 -2.99 6.77
CA VAL A 298 -0.13 -2.29 7.82
C VAL A 298 -1.51 -2.90 8.00
N PRO A 299 -2.39 -2.99 6.97
CA PRO A 299 -3.67 -3.66 7.10
C PRO A 299 -3.55 -5.15 7.43
N VAL A 300 -2.54 -5.86 6.91
CA VAL A 300 -2.29 -7.27 7.26
C VAL A 300 -2.12 -7.42 8.78
N LYS A 301 -1.27 -6.60 9.40
CA LYS A 301 -1.06 -6.62 10.86
C LYS A 301 -2.32 -6.22 11.63
N ALA A 302 -2.98 -5.13 11.22
CA ALA A 302 -4.16 -4.60 11.91
C ALA A 302 -5.32 -5.60 11.89
N ILE A 303 -5.62 -6.20 10.73
CA ILE A 303 -6.71 -7.17 10.57
C ILE A 303 -6.36 -8.50 11.27
N THR A 304 -5.11 -8.97 11.22
CA THR A 304 -4.68 -10.15 11.96
C THR A 304 -4.81 -9.93 13.46
N LYS A 305 -4.45 -8.74 13.95
CA LYS A 305 -4.61 -8.40 15.36
C LYS A 305 -6.08 -8.37 15.77
N ALA A 306 -6.95 -7.75 14.97
CA ALA A 306 -8.39 -7.73 15.23
C ALA A 306 -8.99 -9.14 15.22
N TYR A 307 -8.52 -10.01 14.32
CA TYR A 307 -8.89 -11.44 14.31
C TYR A 307 -8.46 -12.13 15.62
N HIS A 308 -7.22 -11.93 16.06
CA HIS A 308 -6.68 -12.49 17.31
C HIS A 308 -7.46 -12.02 18.54
N ASP A 309 -7.78 -10.74 18.59
CA ASP A 309 -8.49 -10.12 19.72
C ASP A 309 -10.01 -10.42 19.71
N GLY A 310 -10.52 -11.10 18.67
CA GLY A 310 -11.95 -11.42 18.52
C GLY A 310 -12.82 -10.22 18.13
N THR A 311 -12.21 -9.10 17.70
CA THR A 311 -12.90 -7.84 17.33
C THR A 311 -13.10 -7.66 15.82
N LEU A 312 -12.66 -8.62 15.02
CA LEU A 312 -12.77 -8.54 13.56
C LEU A 312 -14.22 -8.39 13.09
N ALA A 313 -15.19 -8.96 13.82
CA ALA A 313 -16.62 -8.84 13.49
C ALA A 313 -17.14 -7.40 13.63
N ASP A 314 -16.53 -6.60 14.47
CA ASP A 314 -16.91 -5.20 14.75
C ASP A 314 -16.30 -4.21 13.74
N MET A 315 -15.35 -4.65 12.91
CA MET A 315 -14.74 -3.83 11.88
C MET A 315 -15.67 -3.69 10.67
N ASP A 316 -15.65 -2.52 10.03
CA ASP A 316 -16.30 -2.34 8.74
C ASP A 316 -15.74 -3.30 7.69
N ARG A 317 -16.61 -3.78 6.80
CA ARG A 317 -16.17 -4.69 5.72
C ARG A 317 -15.41 -3.98 4.59
N LEU A 318 -15.41 -2.67 4.57
CA LEU A 318 -14.52 -1.84 3.77
C LEU A 318 -13.59 -1.07 4.71
N GLN A 319 -12.31 -1.32 4.58
CA GLN A 319 -11.24 -0.64 5.29
C GLN A 319 -10.47 0.24 4.31
N SER A 320 -10.54 1.56 4.46
CA SER A 320 -9.75 2.51 3.68
C SER A 320 -8.60 3.09 4.51
N TYR A 321 -7.42 3.15 3.92
CA TYR A 321 -6.18 3.62 4.55
C TYR A 321 -5.70 4.89 3.86
N ASN A 322 -5.90 6.03 4.50
CA ASN A 322 -5.55 7.37 4.03
C ASN A 322 -4.16 7.84 4.52
N LEU A 323 -3.78 9.07 4.22
CA LEU A 323 -2.52 9.69 4.67
C LEU A 323 -2.32 9.66 6.20
N GLY A 324 -3.41 9.69 6.97
CA GLY A 324 -3.37 9.65 8.43
C GLY A 324 -3.10 8.26 9.00
N SER A 325 -3.29 7.19 8.22
CA SER A 325 -3.19 5.79 8.67
C SER A 325 -1.76 5.27 8.80
N GLY A 326 -0.80 5.94 8.14
CA GLY A 326 0.57 5.47 8.00
C GLY A 326 0.75 4.31 7.00
N ALA A 327 -0.33 3.88 6.31
CA ALA A 327 -0.27 2.85 5.27
C ALA A 327 -0.09 3.42 3.86
N THR A 328 -0.35 4.72 3.67
CA THR A 328 -0.06 5.46 2.44
C THR A 328 0.58 6.81 2.76
N GLY A 329 1.23 7.41 1.79
CA GLY A 329 1.94 8.68 1.91
C GLY A 329 3.02 8.81 0.85
N ILE A 330 3.89 9.77 1.01
CA ILE A 330 5.19 9.83 0.32
C ILE A 330 6.29 9.62 1.34
N THR A 331 7.49 9.25 0.89
CA THR A 331 8.65 9.11 1.76
C THR A 331 9.05 10.44 2.40
N ASP A 332 9.91 10.39 3.41
CA ASP A 332 10.36 11.56 4.19
C ASP A 332 11.33 12.48 3.42
N LEU A 333 11.62 12.16 2.16
CA LEU A 333 12.52 12.90 1.26
C LEU A 333 13.98 12.95 1.75
N ALA A 334 14.34 12.12 2.75
CA ALA A 334 15.67 12.14 3.35
C ALA A 334 16.76 11.77 2.33
N GLU A 335 16.45 10.89 1.37
CA GLU A 335 17.45 10.49 0.36
C GLU A 335 17.72 11.61 -0.64
N ILE A 336 16.70 12.15 -1.30
CA ILE A 336 16.87 13.21 -2.31
C ILE A 336 17.45 14.49 -1.71
N SER A 337 17.17 14.80 -0.43
CA SER A 337 17.66 15.97 0.27
C SER A 337 19.20 16.05 0.31
N LYS A 338 19.90 14.91 0.23
CA LYS A 338 21.37 14.85 0.18
C LYS A 338 21.97 15.38 -1.13
N TYR A 339 21.14 15.50 -2.16
CA TYR A 339 21.53 15.87 -3.52
C TYR A 339 21.07 17.27 -3.91
N VAL A 340 20.28 17.94 -3.10
CA VAL A 340 19.86 19.32 -3.33
C VAL A 340 20.92 20.31 -2.89
N LYS A 341 21.13 21.38 -3.68
CA LYS A 341 22.17 22.37 -3.44
C LYS A 341 21.70 23.47 -2.50
N ASP A 342 20.50 24.01 -2.70
CA ASP A 342 19.97 25.13 -1.92
C ASP A 342 19.01 24.62 -0.82
N ALA A 343 19.55 24.51 0.39
CA ALA A 343 18.77 24.06 1.54
C ALA A 343 17.65 25.01 1.95
N THR A 344 17.72 26.31 1.61
CA THR A 344 16.68 27.29 1.92
C THR A 344 15.48 27.09 1.02
N VAL A 345 15.73 26.99 -0.30
CA VAL A 345 14.68 26.68 -1.28
C VAL A 345 14.04 25.32 -0.99
N TRP A 346 14.85 24.31 -0.67
CA TRP A 346 14.36 22.99 -0.31
C TRP A 346 13.44 23.01 0.90
N LYS A 347 13.86 23.72 1.96
CA LYS A 347 13.04 23.87 3.17
C LYS A 347 11.70 24.58 2.90
N ASP A 348 11.69 25.57 2.02
CA ASP A 348 10.45 26.25 1.63
C ASP A 348 9.50 25.30 0.90
N ILE A 349 10.02 24.49 -0.03
CA ILE A 349 9.26 23.46 -0.74
C ILE A 349 8.67 22.43 0.23
N THR A 350 9.47 21.91 1.15
CA THR A 350 8.99 20.90 2.11
C THR A 350 7.97 21.48 3.09
N ASN A 351 8.10 22.75 3.50
CA ASN A 351 7.09 23.42 4.32
C ASN A 351 5.75 23.58 3.58
N LYS A 352 5.78 23.95 2.29
CA LYS A 352 4.58 24.01 1.45
C LYS A 352 3.93 22.64 1.30
N LEU A 353 4.73 21.61 1.09
CA LEU A 353 4.25 20.24 0.97
C LEU A 353 3.53 19.76 2.24
N GLU A 354 4.09 20.04 3.42
CA GLU A 354 3.45 19.70 4.69
C GLU A 354 2.14 20.49 4.93
N ALA A 355 2.08 21.73 4.47
CA ALA A 355 0.85 22.52 4.52
C ALA A 355 -0.24 21.92 3.61
N VAL A 356 0.11 21.48 2.41
CA VAL A 356 -0.80 20.80 1.48
C VAL A 356 -1.26 19.47 2.07
N LYS A 357 -0.36 18.66 2.61
CA LYS A 357 -0.69 17.41 3.31
C LYS A 357 -1.70 17.64 4.43
N SER A 358 -1.48 18.68 5.25
CA SER A 358 -2.40 19.02 6.33
C SER A 358 -3.80 19.37 5.83
N LYS A 359 -3.90 20.06 4.69
CA LYS A 359 -5.17 20.41 4.05
C LYS A 359 -5.92 19.19 3.49
N ILE A 360 -5.20 18.22 2.93
CA ILE A 360 -5.79 16.95 2.48
C ILE A 360 -6.32 16.20 3.71
N VAL A 361 -5.50 16.02 4.73
CA VAL A 361 -5.88 15.27 5.94
C VAL A 361 -7.08 15.93 6.66
N SER A 362 -7.20 17.26 6.61
CA SER A 362 -8.35 17.98 7.19
C SER A 362 -9.59 18.00 6.29
N GLY A 363 -9.51 17.53 5.04
CA GLY A 363 -10.58 17.58 4.05
C GLY A 363 -10.80 18.98 3.43
N GLU A 364 -9.85 19.93 3.61
CA GLU A 364 -9.88 21.24 2.92
C GLU A 364 -9.55 21.06 1.42
N ILE A 365 -8.69 20.10 1.10
CA ILE A 365 -8.43 19.64 -0.27
C ILE A 365 -9.03 18.25 -0.40
N ASP A 366 -10.01 18.15 -1.27
CA ASP A 366 -10.63 16.89 -1.67
C ASP A 366 -10.02 16.43 -3.00
N VAL A 367 -9.44 15.25 -3.01
CA VAL A 367 -8.77 14.67 -4.18
C VAL A 367 -9.64 13.56 -4.75
N VAL A 368 -10.01 13.65 -6.03
CA VAL A 368 -10.90 12.67 -6.67
C VAL A 368 -10.33 11.25 -6.53
N ASN A 369 -11.15 10.35 -6.01
CA ASN A 369 -10.83 8.94 -5.79
C ASN A 369 -11.48 8.03 -6.83
N ALA A 370 -10.77 7.77 -7.94
CA ALA A 370 -11.27 6.89 -8.99
C ALA A 370 -11.46 5.42 -8.53
N GLN A 371 -10.81 5.00 -7.45
CA GLN A 371 -10.91 3.62 -6.96
C GLN A 371 -12.29 3.29 -6.38
N ILE A 372 -12.98 4.29 -5.81
CA ILE A 372 -14.36 4.13 -5.32
C ILE A 372 -15.41 4.54 -6.36
N GLY A 373 -15.00 4.76 -7.62
CA GLY A 373 -15.90 5.06 -8.73
C GLY A 373 -16.16 6.55 -8.96
N GLU A 374 -15.46 7.45 -8.28
CA GLU A 374 -15.53 8.87 -8.59
C GLU A 374 -14.98 9.15 -9.99
N LYS A 375 -15.68 10.00 -10.73
CA LYS A 375 -15.29 10.33 -12.09
C LYS A 375 -14.31 11.50 -12.09
N PHE A 376 -13.13 11.24 -12.62
CA PHE A 376 -12.16 12.29 -12.90
C PHE A 376 -12.39 12.88 -14.30
N ASP A 377 -12.50 14.20 -14.37
CA ASP A 377 -12.51 14.93 -15.62
C ASP A 377 -11.17 15.67 -15.79
N PRO A 378 -10.32 15.29 -16.77
CA PRO A 378 -9.07 16.01 -17.03
C PRO A 378 -9.24 17.52 -17.27
N ALA A 379 -10.41 17.96 -17.73
CA ALA A 379 -10.71 19.40 -17.90
C ALA A 379 -10.77 20.17 -16.56
N SER A 380 -10.92 19.47 -15.41
CA SER A 380 -10.80 20.07 -14.08
C SER A 380 -9.36 20.48 -13.74
N CYS A 381 -8.38 20.08 -14.56
CA CYS A 381 -6.96 20.39 -14.39
C CYS A 381 -6.44 21.29 -15.53
N PRO A 382 -6.88 22.56 -15.61
CA PRO A 382 -6.58 23.45 -16.77
C PRO A 382 -5.09 23.78 -16.94
N ASN A 383 -4.28 23.59 -15.89
CA ASN A 383 -2.83 23.79 -15.95
C ASN A 383 -2.06 22.49 -16.28
N VAL A 384 -2.77 21.44 -16.73
CA VAL A 384 -2.20 20.17 -17.18
C VAL A 384 -2.66 19.90 -18.62
N ASN A 385 -1.72 19.75 -19.53
CA ASN A 385 -1.97 19.45 -20.92
C ASN A 385 -1.65 17.98 -21.19
N ALA A 386 -2.66 17.13 -21.13
CA ALA A 386 -2.50 15.70 -21.39
C ALA A 386 -2.02 15.45 -22.82
N LYS A 387 -0.90 14.77 -22.98
CA LYS A 387 -0.33 14.36 -24.26
C LYS A 387 -0.73 12.93 -24.56
N THR A 388 -1.07 12.66 -25.79
CA THR A 388 -1.29 11.30 -26.27
C THR A 388 -0.01 10.48 -26.01
N ALA A 389 -0.15 9.29 -25.44
CA ALA A 389 0.97 8.37 -25.28
C ALA A 389 1.61 8.09 -26.65
N VAL A 390 2.93 8.19 -26.73
CA VAL A 390 3.71 7.88 -27.94
C VAL A 390 4.05 6.41 -27.95
#